data_ef60a3c448b22969455e3e0f4037c3bd
#
_entry.id   ef60a3c448b22969455e3e0f4037c3bd
#
_cell.length_a   1.000
_cell.length_b   1.000
_cell.length_c   1.000
_cell.angle_alpha   90.00
_cell.angle_beta   90.00
_cell.angle_gamma   90.00
#
_symmetry.space_group_name_H-M   'P 1'
#
loop_
_entity.id
_entity.type
_entity.pdbx_description
1 polymer ?
#
loop_
_entity_poly.entity_id
_entity_poly.type
_entity_poly.pdbx_seq_one_letter_code
_entity_poly.pdbx_strand_id
1 'polypeptide(L)'
;MSRAPSRAVRHADGDDHQGHAQLATLAPPTALGDEVVARWQAAFEPAADAERATFMAAYMKGHFAFLGINSAPRRALAREALAGLPVPDEEDVAAVAAGAWALEAREYQYAAADYAVRWVRRCSPAFLPVAQGLVTAKSWWDTVDLLAARVVGPLVAATPALRSEMDRWLVSDDLWLARSAILHQLKWKADTDADWLFAACLTRAADTEFFLRKAIGWALREYSKTDEVAVRRFVADHDAELSGLSKREALKWLDRRAARGEPSVDNEVEASASGIRRLSRPPSDGAAA
;
A
#
# COMPACT_ATOMS: atom_id res chain seq x y z
N MET A 1 -36.19 -8.28 17.14
CA MET A 1 -34.77 -7.93 17.11
C MET A 1 -34.51 -7.21 15.80
N SER A 2 -34.51 -5.88 15.85
CA SER A 2 -34.41 -5.02 14.69
C SER A 2 -32.95 -4.96 14.20
N ARG A 3 -32.72 -5.32 12.94
CA ARG A 3 -31.41 -5.14 12.27
C ARG A 3 -31.21 -3.63 12.05
N ALA A 4 -30.18 -3.07 12.70
CA ALA A 4 -29.71 -1.74 12.35
C ALA A 4 -29.22 -1.72 10.89
N PRO A 5 -29.51 -0.69 10.10
CA PRO A 5 -29.04 -0.60 8.73
C PRO A 5 -27.52 -0.40 8.72
N SER A 6 -26.82 -1.17 7.89
CA SER A 6 -25.41 -0.98 7.54
C SER A 6 -25.22 0.48 7.13
N ARG A 7 -24.28 1.16 7.81
CA ARG A 7 -23.89 2.54 7.47
C ARG A 7 -23.18 2.47 6.12
N ALA A 8 -23.94 2.74 5.05
CA ALA A 8 -23.37 2.86 3.71
C ALA A 8 -22.25 3.90 3.75
N VAL A 9 -21.07 3.54 3.23
CA VAL A 9 -19.98 4.48 2.99
C VAL A 9 -20.54 5.61 2.15
N ARG A 10 -20.80 6.75 2.79
CA ARG A 10 -21.21 7.97 2.09
C ARG A 10 -19.94 8.55 1.50
N HIS A 11 -19.68 8.29 0.23
CA HIS A 11 -18.90 9.21 -0.57
C HIS A 11 -19.79 10.42 -0.83
N ALA A 12 -19.66 11.43 0.01
CA ALA A 12 -20.29 12.71 -0.25
C ALA A 12 -19.34 13.50 -1.15
N ASP A 13 -19.86 14.03 -2.28
CA ASP A 13 -19.13 14.95 -3.19
C ASP A 13 -18.47 16.13 -2.45
N GLY A 14 -18.89 16.43 -1.21
CA GLY A 14 -18.32 17.45 -0.35
C GLY A 14 -16.95 17.10 0.26
N ASP A 15 -16.68 15.82 0.54
CA ASP A 15 -15.42 15.39 1.16
C ASP A 15 -14.25 15.42 0.15
N ASP A 16 -14.53 15.13 -1.12
CA ASP A 16 -13.53 15.19 -2.19
C ASP A 16 -13.03 16.61 -2.46
N HIS A 17 -13.90 17.62 -2.39
CA HIS A 17 -13.50 19.03 -2.57
C HIS A 17 -12.60 19.53 -1.43
N GLN A 18 -12.87 19.14 -0.19
CA GLN A 18 -12.02 19.49 0.96
C GLN A 18 -10.66 18.81 0.88
N GLY A 19 -10.60 17.54 0.50
CA GLY A 19 -9.36 16.80 0.31
C GLY A 19 -8.47 17.42 -0.77
N HIS A 20 -9.03 17.85 -1.90
CA HIS A 20 -8.28 18.53 -2.95
C HIS A 20 -7.73 19.89 -2.52
N ALA A 21 -8.55 20.72 -1.84
CA ALA A 21 -8.10 22.01 -1.33
C ALA A 21 -6.96 21.86 -0.32
N GLN A 22 -7.04 20.83 0.52
CA GLN A 22 -5.96 20.51 1.48
C GLN A 22 -4.68 20.05 0.79
N LEU A 23 -4.75 19.18 -0.22
CA LEU A 23 -3.60 18.76 -1.02
C LEU A 23 -2.93 19.93 -1.72
N ALA A 24 -3.69 20.83 -2.35
CA ALA A 24 -3.15 22.00 -3.00
C ALA A 24 -2.43 22.95 -2.02
N THR A 25 -2.85 22.99 -0.76
CA THR A 25 -2.17 23.78 0.28
C THR A 25 -0.87 23.12 0.76
N LEU A 26 -0.86 21.79 0.86
CA LEU A 26 0.30 21.01 1.31
C LEU A 26 1.37 20.87 0.23
N ALA A 27 0.99 20.95 -1.03
CA ALA A 27 1.83 20.71 -2.19
C ALA A 27 1.57 21.80 -3.26
N PRO A 28 2.10 23.01 -3.07
CA PRO A 28 1.96 24.08 -4.05
C PRO A 28 2.58 23.67 -5.39
N PRO A 29 2.06 24.20 -6.53
CA PRO A 29 2.58 23.89 -7.85
C PRO A 29 4.06 24.32 -7.98
N THR A 30 4.84 23.51 -8.71
CA THR A 30 6.20 23.85 -9.13
C THR A 30 6.29 23.78 -10.66
N ALA A 31 7.28 24.46 -11.24
CA ALA A 31 7.47 24.44 -12.70
C ALA A 31 7.68 23.00 -13.23
N LEU A 32 8.43 22.17 -12.51
CA LEU A 32 8.62 20.77 -12.89
C LEU A 32 7.35 19.95 -12.67
N GLY A 33 6.61 20.22 -11.60
CA GLY A 33 5.33 19.58 -11.31
C GLY A 33 4.32 19.79 -12.44
N ASP A 34 4.14 21.04 -12.85
CA ASP A 34 3.23 21.43 -13.95
C ASP A 34 3.66 20.79 -15.27
N GLU A 35 4.97 20.80 -15.57
CA GLU A 35 5.51 20.19 -16.79
C GLU A 35 5.29 18.67 -16.83
N VAL A 36 5.49 17.96 -15.72
CA VAL A 36 5.24 16.51 -15.63
C VAL A 36 3.78 16.19 -15.88
N VAL A 37 2.87 16.93 -15.23
CA VAL A 37 1.43 16.72 -15.37
C VAL A 37 0.97 17.01 -16.80
N ALA A 38 1.44 18.11 -17.40
CA ALA A 38 1.10 18.47 -18.78
C ALA A 38 1.58 17.41 -19.78
N ARG A 39 2.82 16.88 -19.60
CA ARG A 39 3.34 15.80 -20.45
C ARG A 39 2.55 14.49 -20.30
N TRP A 40 2.09 14.17 -19.10
CA TRP A 40 1.20 12.99 -18.92
C TRP A 40 -0.13 13.19 -19.62
N GLN A 41 -0.74 14.37 -19.55
CA GLN A 41 -1.96 14.66 -20.29
C GLN A 41 -1.74 14.50 -21.80
N ALA A 42 -0.69 15.12 -22.35
CA ALA A 42 -0.35 15.01 -23.75
C ALA A 42 -0.06 13.57 -24.22
N ALA A 43 0.46 12.71 -23.32
CA ALA A 43 0.76 11.31 -23.63
C ALA A 43 -0.47 10.38 -23.47
N PHE A 44 -1.33 10.64 -22.49
CA PHE A 44 -2.45 9.74 -22.16
C PHE A 44 -3.70 10.02 -22.99
N GLU A 45 -4.03 11.30 -23.25
CA GLU A 45 -5.24 11.66 -24.00
C GLU A 45 -5.32 11.01 -25.38
N PRO A 46 -4.24 10.99 -26.21
CA PRO A 46 -4.28 10.32 -27.51
C PRO A 46 -4.36 8.79 -27.41
N ALA A 47 -4.01 8.21 -26.25
CA ALA A 47 -4.03 6.76 -26.00
C ALA A 47 -5.36 6.29 -25.37
N ALA A 48 -6.32 7.19 -25.20
CA ALA A 48 -7.62 6.89 -24.61
C ALA A 48 -8.43 5.88 -25.43
N ASP A 49 -9.15 5.00 -24.74
CA ASP A 49 -10.03 3.98 -25.29
C ASP A 49 -11.36 4.00 -24.53
N ALA A 50 -12.38 4.58 -25.14
CA ALA A 50 -13.67 4.80 -24.51
C ALA A 50 -14.40 3.50 -24.12
N GLU A 51 -14.26 2.44 -24.92
CA GLU A 51 -14.85 1.14 -24.60
C GLU A 51 -14.20 0.55 -23.35
N ARG A 52 -12.87 0.52 -23.29
CA ARG A 52 -12.12 0.03 -22.13
C ARG A 52 -12.32 0.90 -20.90
N ALA A 53 -12.43 2.22 -21.05
CA ALA A 53 -12.75 3.15 -19.97
C ALA A 53 -14.07 2.77 -19.27
N THR A 54 -15.08 2.40 -20.03
CA THR A 54 -16.38 1.93 -19.52
C THR A 54 -16.21 0.65 -18.65
N PHE A 55 -15.41 -0.34 -19.10
CA PHE A 55 -15.15 -1.54 -18.32
C PHE A 55 -14.35 -1.24 -17.04
N MET A 56 -13.35 -0.36 -17.12
CA MET A 56 -12.55 0.03 -15.96
C MET A 56 -13.39 0.78 -14.92
N ALA A 57 -14.25 1.71 -15.36
CA ALA A 57 -15.18 2.41 -14.48
C ALA A 57 -16.17 1.44 -13.81
N ALA A 58 -16.74 0.51 -14.55
CA ALA A 58 -17.64 -0.51 -14.00
C ALA A 58 -16.95 -1.41 -12.99
N TYR A 59 -15.69 -1.83 -13.23
CA TYR A 59 -14.89 -2.59 -12.27
C TYR A 59 -14.67 -1.83 -10.97
N MET A 60 -14.47 -0.50 -11.05
CA MET A 60 -14.36 0.40 -9.90
C MET A 60 -15.73 0.91 -9.39
N LYS A 61 -16.82 0.22 -9.76
CA LYS A 61 -18.19 0.50 -9.32
C LYS A 61 -18.66 1.93 -9.62
N GLY A 62 -18.11 2.55 -10.66
CA GLY A 62 -18.47 3.89 -11.10
C GLY A 62 -17.88 5.01 -10.22
N HIS A 63 -16.94 4.71 -9.32
CA HIS A 63 -16.34 5.73 -8.46
C HIS A 63 -15.46 6.74 -9.23
N PHE A 64 -14.89 6.33 -10.37
CA PHE A 64 -13.93 7.16 -11.10
C PHE A 64 -14.18 7.11 -12.61
N ALA A 65 -13.88 8.22 -13.27
CA ALA A 65 -13.70 8.26 -14.72
C ALA A 65 -12.34 7.62 -15.09
N PHE A 66 -12.27 7.10 -16.31
CA PHE A 66 -11.06 6.48 -16.87
C PHE A 66 -10.83 6.96 -18.30
N LEU A 67 -9.56 6.99 -18.72
CA LEU A 67 -9.17 7.10 -20.13
C LEU A 67 -9.22 5.73 -20.84
N GLY A 68 -9.16 4.64 -20.09
CA GLY A 68 -9.16 3.28 -20.64
C GLY A 68 -7.77 2.75 -20.95
N ILE A 69 -6.72 3.25 -20.31
CA ILE A 69 -5.34 2.83 -20.55
C ILE A 69 -4.93 1.79 -19.52
N ASN A 70 -4.67 0.55 -19.98
CA ASN A 70 -4.19 -0.53 -19.13
C ASN A 70 -2.87 -0.19 -18.43
N SER A 71 -2.58 -0.84 -17.30
CA SER A 71 -1.44 -0.50 -16.43
C SER A 71 -0.07 -0.59 -17.11
N ALA A 72 0.17 -1.56 -18.02
CA ALA A 72 1.47 -1.69 -18.68
C ALA A 72 1.71 -0.56 -19.71
N PRO A 73 0.82 -0.28 -20.69
CA PRO A 73 0.98 0.87 -21.58
C PRO A 73 0.96 2.20 -20.83
N ARG A 74 0.11 2.40 -19.82
CA ARG A 74 0.11 3.62 -19.00
C ARG A 74 1.49 3.89 -18.38
N ARG A 75 2.11 2.86 -17.78
CA ARG A 75 3.45 3.00 -17.18
C ARG A 75 4.53 3.28 -18.21
N ALA A 76 4.42 2.73 -19.42
CA ALA A 76 5.33 3.03 -20.51
C ALA A 76 5.23 4.50 -20.93
N LEU A 77 4.02 4.96 -21.24
CA LEU A 77 3.72 6.35 -21.59
C LEU A 77 4.17 7.32 -20.49
N ALA A 78 3.83 7.03 -19.22
CA ALA A 78 4.23 7.87 -18.10
C ALA A 78 5.76 7.99 -17.99
N ARG A 79 6.50 6.91 -18.20
CA ARG A 79 7.96 6.91 -18.14
C ARG A 79 8.58 7.67 -19.32
N GLU A 80 8.07 7.45 -20.52
CA GLU A 80 8.55 8.12 -21.75
C GLU A 80 8.32 9.63 -21.67
N ALA A 81 7.17 10.07 -21.15
CA ALA A 81 6.87 11.48 -20.95
C ALA A 81 7.86 12.19 -20.01
N LEU A 82 8.53 11.46 -19.13
CA LEU A 82 9.54 12.02 -18.21
C LEU A 82 10.96 12.14 -18.82
N ALA A 83 11.15 11.70 -20.07
CA ALA A 83 12.47 11.75 -20.70
C ALA A 83 13.01 13.18 -20.79
N GLY A 84 14.28 13.35 -20.39
CA GLY A 84 14.96 14.65 -20.42
C GLY A 84 14.58 15.61 -19.28
N LEU A 85 13.66 15.26 -18.39
CA LEU A 85 13.35 16.07 -17.21
C LEU A 85 14.43 15.92 -16.14
N PRO A 86 14.68 16.97 -15.33
CA PRO A 86 15.59 16.90 -14.21
C PRO A 86 15.08 15.91 -13.14
N VAL A 87 15.97 15.54 -12.23
CA VAL A 87 15.62 14.74 -11.04
C VAL A 87 14.83 15.63 -10.09
N PRO A 88 13.60 15.24 -9.66
CA PRO A 88 12.78 16.05 -8.78
C PRO A 88 13.38 16.16 -7.38
N ASP A 89 13.12 17.24 -6.72
CA ASP A 89 13.19 17.34 -5.25
C ASP A 89 11.87 16.93 -4.60
N GLU A 90 11.76 17.09 -3.28
CA GLU A 90 10.56 16.70 -2.51
C GLU A 90 9.36 17.57 -2.86
N GLU A 91 9.55 18.87 -3.08
CA GLU A 91 8.48 19.80 -3.43
C GLU A 91 7.92 19.47 -4.81
N ASP A 92 8.79 19.11 -5.76
CA ASP A 92 8.38 18.65 -7.08
C ASP A 92 7.57 17.36 -7.02
N VAL A 93 8.01 16.39 -6.20
CA VAL A 93 7.28 15.12 -6.02
C VAL A 93 5.88 15.39 -5.46
N ALA A 94 5.78 16.29 -4.50
CA ALA A 94 4.50 16.69 -3.91
C ALA A 94 3.61 17.40 -4.93
N ALA A 95 4.17 18.35 -5.69
CA ALA A 95 3.45 19.11 -6.72
C ALA A 95 2.90 18.21 -7.84
N VAL A 96 3.74 17.27 -8.35
CA VAL A 96 3.29 16.25 -9.33
C VAL A 96 2.14 15.43 -8.77
N ALA A 97 2.26 14.96 -7.52
CA ALA A 97 1.24 14.15 -6.91
C ALA A 97 -0.08 14.92 -6.76
N ALA A 98 -0.05 16.14 -6.24
CA ALA A 98 -1.24 16.97 -6.05
C ALA A 98 -1.88 17.37 -7.38
N GLY A 99 -1.09 17.83 -8.36
CA GLY A 99 -1.56 18.23 -9.68
C GLY A 99 -2.25 17.09 -10.43
N ALA A 100 -1.65 15.90 -10.44
CA ALA A 100 -2.27 14.73 -11.06
C ALA A 100 -3.49 14.19 -10.28
N TRP A 101 -3.53 14.36 -8.94
CA TRP A 101 -4.73 14.03 -8.16
C TRP A 101 -5.92 14.94 -8.46
N ALA A 102 -5.67 16.18 -8.87
CA ALA A 102 -6.71 17.11 -9.29
C ALA A 102 -7.40 16.70 -10.59
N LEU A 103 -6.72 15.96 -11.48
CA LEU A 103 -7.26 15.50 -12.75
C LEU A 103 -8.35 14.44 -12.57
N GLU A 104 -9.32 14.39 -13.50
CA GLU A 104 -10.51 13.56 -13.37
C GLU A 104 -10.20 12.06 -13.53
N ALA A 105 -9.50 11.70 -14.62
CA ALA A 105 -9.29 10.29 -14.96
C ALA A 105 -8.33 9.60 -14.01
N ARG A 106 -8.70 8.39 -13.56
CA ARG A 106 -8.00 7.59 -12.55
C ARG A 106 -6.56 7.24 -12.93
N GLU A 107 -6.26 7.15 -14.21
CA GLU A 107 -4.92 6.90 -14.72
C GLU A 107 -3.89 7.94 -14.25
N TYR A 108 -4.31 9.19 -14.03
CA TYR A 108 -3.42 10.24 -13.51
C TYR A 108 -3.05 9.99 -12.04
N GLN A 109 -4.01 9.57 -11.21
CA GLN A 109 -3.73 9.18 -9.81
C GLN A 109 -2.79 7.96 -9.77
N TYR A 110 -2.97 6.98 -10.66
CA TYR A 110 -2.04 5.86 -10.75
C TYR A 110 -0.64 6.28 -11.18
N ALA A 111 -0.51 7.21 -12.13
CA ALA A 111 0.80 7.72 -12.55
C ALA A 111 1.49 8.47 -11.43
N ALA A 112 0.76 9.32 -10.70
CA ALA A 112 1.26 10.05 -9.55
C ALA A 112 1.68 9.12 -8.40
N ALA A 113 0.90 8.08 -8.10
CA ALA A 113 1.26 7.09 -7.09
C ALA A 113 2.53 6.32 -7.48
N ASP A 114 2.65 5.88 -8.75
CA ASP A 114 3.88 5.24 -9.26
C ASP A 114 5.09 6.22 -9.20
N TYR A 115 4.87 7.53 -9.43
CA TYR A 115 5.90 8.57 -9.33
C TYR A 115 6.34 8.79 -7.88
N ALA A 116 5.40 8.92 -6.95
CA ALA A 116 5.72 9.01 -5.53
C ALA A 116 6.49 7.78 -5.04
N VAL A 117 6.10 6.56 -5.43
CA VAL A 117 6.83 5.32 -5.11
C VAL A 117 8.27 5.36 -5.63
N ARG A 118 8.49 5.91 -6.83
CA ARG A 118 9.84 6.02 -7.41
C ARG A 118 10.74 6.94 -6.59
N TRP A 119 10.20 8.03 -6.06
CA TRP A 119 10.99 9.10 -5.47
C TRP A 119 10.93 9.20 -3.95
N VAL A 120 10.02 8.48 -3.27
CA VAL A 120 9.81 8.57 -1.82
C VAL A 120 11.08 8.43 -0.97
N ARG A 121 12.08 7.67 -1.44
CA ARG A 121 13.36 7.52 -0.72
C ARG A 121 14.21 8.80 -0.69
N ARG A 122 13.85 9.80 -1.47
CA ARG A 122 14.46 11.14 -1.46
C ARG A 122 13.64 12.14 -0.67
N CYS A 123 12.45 11.75 -0.23
CA CYS A 123 11.56 12.59 0.56
C CYS A 123 11.90 12.48 2.05
N SER A 124 11.73 13.59 2.74
CA SER A 124 11.86 13.72 4.19
C SER A 124 10.57 13.26 4.89
N PRO A 125 10.56 13.17 6.23
CA PRO A 125 9.33 12.95 7.00
C PRO A 125 8.22 13.97 6.73
N ALA A 126 8.57 15.18 6.26
CA ALA A 126 7.62 16.24 5.94
C ALA A 126 6.70 15.87 4.74
N PHE A 127 7.04 14.83 3.97
CA PHE A 127 6.17 14.31 2.92
C PHE A 127 4.97 13.50 3.45
N LEU A 128 4.96 13.07 4.72
CA LEU A 128 3.86 12.27 5.27
C LEU A 128 2.49 12.97 5.21
N PRO A 129 2.34 14.27 5.51
CA PRO A 129 1.08 14.99 5.32
C PRO A 129 0.57 14.98 3.87
N VAL A 130 1.47 15.07 2.88
CA VAL A 130 1.11 14.94 1.46
C VAL A 130 0.58 13.54 1.19
N ALA A 131 1.31 12.50 1.63
CA ALA A 131 0.86 11.11 1.49
C ALA A 131 -0.50 10.87 2.18
N GLN A 132 -0.76 11.48 3.33
CA GLN A 132 -2.07 11.47 4.00
C GLN A 132 -3.15 12.07 3.12
N GLY A 133 -2.90 13.25 2.56
CA GLY A 133 -3.84 13.90 1.65
C GLY A 133 -4.17 13.04 0.41
N LEU A 134 -3.17 12.35 -0.16
CA LEU A 134 -3.39 11.41 -1.27
C LEU A 134 -4.23 10.18 -0.85
N VAL A 135 -4.05 9.70 0.39
CA VAL A 135 -4.83 8.58 0.94
C VAL A 135 -6.29 8.98 1.16
N THR A 136 -6.55 10.23 1.60
CA THR A 136 -7.89 10.70 1.98
C THR A 136 -8.65 11.40 0.85
N ALA A 137 -7.99 11.76 -0.26
CA ALA A 137 -8.64 12.32 -1.45
C ALA A 137 -8.82 11.27 -2.55
N LYS A 138 -9.98 11.21 -3.19
CA LYS A 138 -10.32 10.20 -4.22
C LYS A 138 -9.99 8.77 -3.76
N SER A 139 -10.29 8.48 -2.52
CA SER A 139 -9.86 7.27 -1.81
C SER A 139 -10.52 6.01 -2.35
N TRP A 140 -9.72 5.03 -2.71
CA TRP A 140 -10.15 3.66 -2.98
C TRP A 140 -8.97 2.69 -2.83
N TRP A 141 -9.25 1.42 -2.63
CA TRP A 141 -8.23 0.41 -2.33
C TRP A 141 -7.07 0.34 -3.34
N ASP A 142 -7.30 0.65 -4.61
CA ASP A 142 -6.35 0.56 -5.72
C ASP A 142 -5.18 1.55 -5.62
N THR A 143 -5.40 2.74 -5.08
CA THR A 143 -4.34 3.72 -4.79
C THR A 143 -3.89 3.66 -3.34
N VAL A 144 -4.81 3.52 -2.39
CA VAL A 144 -4.54 3.50 -0.95
C VAL A 144 -3.54 2.40 -0.59
N ASP A 145 -3.73 1.18 -1.11
CA ASP A 145 -2.86 0.04 -0.81
C ASP A 145 -1.43 0.24 -1.33
N LEU A 146 -1.31 0.85 -2.51
CA LEU A 146 0.00 1.18 -3.08
C LEU A 146 0.70 2.26 -2.24
N LEU A 147 -0.02 3.35 -1.90
CA LEU A 147 0.50 4.44 -1.09
C LEU A 147 0.90 3.96 0.31
N ALA A 148 0.04 3.20 0.97
CA ALA A 148 0.33 2.64 2.29
C ALA A 148 1.61 1.82 2.31
N ALA A 149 1.71 0.82 1.41
CA ALA A 149 2.82 -0.13 1.43
C ALA A 149 4.13 0.41 0.83
N ARG A 150 4.06 1.39 -0.09
CA ARG A 150 5.21 1.80 -0.89
C ARG A 150 5.59 3.27 -0.78
N VAL A 151 4.76 4.09 -0.12
CA VAL A 151 5.09 5.48 0.19
C VAL A 151 5.15 5.66 1.71
N VAL A 152 4.05 5.43 2.41
CA VAL A 152 3.98 5.57 3.87
C VAL A 152 4.94 4.60 4.57
N GLY A 153 4.93 3.33 4.18
CA GLY A 153 5.82 2.32 4.77
C GLY A 153 7.29 2.70 4.72
N PRO A 154 7.87 3.06 3.56
CA PRO A 154 9.26 3.54 3.48
C PRO A 154 9.55 4.79 4.30
N LEU A 155 8.64 5.76 4.40
CA LEU A 155 8.82 6.96 5.24
C LEU A 155 8.90 6.59 6.72
N VAL A 156 7.98 5.73 7.19
CA VAL A 156 7.95 5.26 8.58
C VAL A 156 9.19 4.40 8.90
N ALA A 157 9.61 3.52 7.97
CA ALA A 157 10.81 2.72 8.14
C ALA A 157 12.08 3.57 8.27
N ALA A 158 12.18 4.65 7.47
CA ALA A 158 13.32 5.57 7.52
C ALA A 158 13.30 6.49 8.75
N THR A 159 12.11 6.73 9.34
CA THR A 159 11.92 7.68 10.44
C THR A 159 11.02 7.09 11.51
N PRO A 160 11.58 6.37 12.50
CA PRO A 160 10.79 5.70 13.54
C PRO A 160 9.85 6.62 14.35
N ALA A 161 10.17 7.93 14.45
CA ALA A 161 9.29 8.91 15.10
C ALA A 161 7.90 9.03 14.42
N LEU A 162 7.78 8.67 13.13
CA LEU A 162 6.50 8.65 12.43
C LEU A 162 5.57 7.50 12.86
N ARG A 163 6.04 6.58 13.70
CA ARG A 163 5.18 5.52 14.23
C ARG A 163 3.97 6.07 14.98
N SER A 164 4.14 7.15 15.72
CA SER A 164 3.04 7.82 16.43
C SER A 164 1.94 8.33 15.50
N GLU A 165 2.28 8.62 14.24
CA GLU A 165 1.28 8.95 13.23
C GLU A 165 0.49 7.70 12.81
N MET A 166 1.16 6.55 12.69
CA MET A 166 0.48 5.29 12.39
C MET A 166 -0.48 4.87 13.51
N ASP A 167 -0.12 5.14 14.76
CA ASP A 167 -1.01 4.92 15.91
C ASP A 167 -2.26 5.82 15.83
N ARG A 168 -2.08 7.09 15.43
CA ARG A 168 -3.21 8.03 15.20
C ARG A 168 -4.07 7.61 14.02
N TRP A 169 -3.46 7.22 12.91
CA TRP A 169 -4.20 6.75 11.74
C TRP A 169 -4.98 5.46 12.03
N LEU A 170 -4.39 4.58 12.84
CA LEU A 170 -5.01 3.30 13.19
C LEU A 170 -6.36 3.50 13.90
N VAL A 171 -6.49 4.50 14.76
CA VAL A 171 -7.71 4.79 15.54
C VAL A 171 -8.59 5.85 14.86
N SER A 172 -8.23 6.33 13.68
CA SER A 172 -9.01 7.30 12.92
C SER A 172 -10.39 6.75 12.53
N ASP A 173 -11.38 7.63 12.47
CA ASP A 173 -12.70 7.35 11.88
C ASP A 173 -12.63 7.24 10.34
N ASP A 174 -11.57 7.77 9.72
CA ASP A 174 -11.33 7.60 8.30
C ASP A 174 -10.88 6.17 8.02
N LEU A 175 -11.69 5.45 7.24
CA LEU A 175 -11.48 4.07 6.83
C LEU A 175 -10.11 3.86 6.16
N TRP A 176 -9.70 4.80 5.31
CA TRP A 176 -8.53 4.65 4.47
C TRP A 176 -7.24 4.96 5.22
N LEU A 177 -7.28 5.87 6.20
CA LEU A 177 -6.19 6.08 7.14
C LEU A 177 -5.98 4.84 8.01
N ALA A 178 -7.06 4.32 8.62
CA ALA A 178 -6.96 3.11 9.43
C ALA A 178 -6.46 1.90 8.62
N ARG A 179 -6.93 1.75 7.38
CA ARG A 179 -6.44 0.74 6.45
C ARG A 179 -4.95 0.92 6.13
N SER A 180 -4.53 2.16 5.84
CA SER A 180 -3.13 2.47 5.54
C SER A 180 -2.21 2.17 6.71
N ALA A 181 -2.65 2.47 7.93
CA ALA A 181 -1.90 2.12 9.14
C ALA A 181 -1.67 0.60 9.24
N ILE A 182 -2.70 -0.23 9.02
CA ILE A 182 -2.56 -1.69 9.04
C ILE A 182 -1.59 -2.19 7.95
N LEU A 183 -1.59 -1.53 6.76
CA LEU A 183 -0.88 -2.01 5.57
C LEU A 183 0.54 -1.43 5.39
N HIS A 184 0.97 -0.42 6.17
CA HIS A 184 2.24 0.27 5.91
C HIS A 184 3.46 -0.65 5.99
N GLN A 185 3.43 -1.71 6.80
CA GLN A 185 4.53 -2.67 6.95
C GLN A 185 4.53 -3.81 5.91
N LEU A 186 3.59 -3.85 4.95
CA LEU A 186 3.44 -4.97 3.99
C LEU A 186 4.73 -5.36 3.23
N LYS A 187 5.70 -4.47 3.11
CA LYS A 187 6.94 -4.71 2.37
C LYS A 187 8.17 -4.83 3.27
N TRP A 188 8.01 -4.80 4.58
CA TRP A 188 9.12 -4.83 5.52
C TRP A 188 9.71 -6.23 5.75
N LYS A 189 8.95 -7.29 5.51
CA LYS A 189 9.42 -8.68 5.65
C LYS A 189 9.96 -8.95 7.06
N ALA A 190 11.26 -9.27 7.15
CA ALA A 190 11.93 -9.55 8.44
C ALA A 190 12.01 -8.31 9.34
N ASP A 191 11.94 -7.11 8.80
CA ASP A 191 11.97 -5.87 9.57
C ASP A 191 10.58 -5.49 10.12
N THR A 192 9.53 -6.29 9.84
CA THR A 192 8.19 -6.06 10.35
C THR A 192 8.18 -6.07 11.88
N ASP A 193 7.67 -5.00 12.49
CA ASP A 193 7.36 -4.99 13.92
C ASP A 193 6.09 -5.82 14.15
N ALA A 194 6.30 -7.10 14.50
CA ALA A 194 5.22 -8.06 14.68
C ALA A 194 4.31 -7.70 15.84
N ASP A 195 4.87 -7.20 16.94
CA ASP A 195 4.09 -6.82 18.12
C ASP A 195 3.14 -5.68 17.79
N TRP A 196 3.64 -4.65 17.10
CA TRP A 196 2.80 -3.56 16.63
C TRP A 196 1.74 -4.05 15.64
N LEU A 197 2.12 -4.89 14.67
CA LEU A 197 1.19 -5.43 13.68
C LEU A 197 0.03 -6.20 14.34
N PHE A 198 0.34 -7.08 15.29
CA PHE A 198 -0.66 -7.87 16.01
C PHE A 198 -1.57 -6.98 16.86
N ALA A 199 -0.98 -6.02 17.58
CA ALA A 199 -1.76 -5.04 18.34
C ALA A 199 -2.69 -4.20 17.44
N ALA A 200 -2.21 -3.76 16.28
CA ALA A 200 -3.00 -3.02 15.30
C ALA A 200 -4.17 -3.87 14.75
N CYS A 201 -3.93 -5.15 14.46
CA CYS A 201 -4.97 -6.08 14.03
C CYS A 201 -6.06 -6.25 15.09
N LEU A 202 -5.69 -6.36 16.37
CA LEU A 202 -6.64 -6.49 17.47
C LEU A 202 -7.41 -5.20 17.73
N THR A 203 -6.75 -4.04 17.64
CA THR A 203 -7.39 -2.72 17.78
C THR A 203 -8.57 -2.56 16.82
N ARG A 204 -8.46 -3.14 15.62
CA ARG A 204 -9.50 -3.05 14.57
C ARG A 204 -10.25 -4.37 14.33
N ALA A 205 -10.06 -5.39 15.18
CA ALA A 205 -10.67 -6.71 15.00
C ALA A 205 -12.22 -6.69 15.04
N ALA A 206 -12.80 -5.82 15.89
CA ALA A 206 -14.24 -5.66 16.04
C ALA A 206 -14.91 -4.91 14.88
N ASP A 207 -14.14 -4.26 13.99
CA ASP A 207 -14.71 -3.53 12.86
C ASP A 207 -15.57 -4.41 11.97
N THR A 208 -16.67 -3.84 11.49
CA THR A 208 -17.56 -4.50 10.54
C THR A 208 -17.22 -4.17 9.08
N GLU A 209 -16.39 -3.16 8.86
CA GLU A 209 -16.01 -2.66 7.55
C GLU A 209 -15.21 -3.71 6.76
N PHE A 210 -15.70 -4.02 5.56
CA PHE A 210 -15.10 -5.03 4.69
C PHE A 210 -13.61 -4.77 4.42
N PHE A 211 -13.26 -3.53 4.13
CA PHE A 211 -11.89 -3.14 3.76
C PHE A 211 -10.91 -3.24 4.93
N LEU A 212 -11.35 -3.01 6.18
CA LEU A 212 -10.51 -3.20 7.37
C LEU A 212 -10.31 -4.69 7.67
N ARG A 213 -11.37 -5.49 7.63
CA ARG A 213 -11.26 -6.94 7.79
C ARG A 213 -10.32 -7.57 6.75
N LYS A 214 -10.38 -7.08 5.51
CA LYS A 214 -9.46 -7.51 4.42
C LYS A 214 -8.03 -7.05 4.69
N ALA A 215 -7.83 -5.82 5.19
CA ALA A 215 -6.50 -5.30 5.53
C ALA A 215 -5.82 -6.15 6.61
N ILE A 216 -6.54 -6.44 7.70
CA ILE A 216 -6.06 -7.33 8.77
C ILE A 216 -5.60 -8.67 8.20
N GLY A 217 -6.46 -9.35 7.45
CA GLY A 217 -6.13 -10.63 6.88
C GLY A 217 -4.97 -10.57 5.88
N TRP A 218 -4.87 -9.50 5.10
CA TRP A 218 -3.77 -9.34 4.14
C TRP A 218 -2.44 -9.03 4.82
N ALA A 219 -2.42 -8.16 5.82
CA ALA A 219 -1.21 -7.85 6.57
C ALA A 219 -0.65 -9.10 7.26
N LEU A 220 -1.51 -9.87 7.94
CA LEU A 220 -1.13 -11.16 8.54
C LEU A 220 -0.65 -12.17 7.49
N ARG A 221 -1.32 -12.29 6.34
CA ARG A 221 -0.90 -13.16 5.25
C ARG A 221 0.46 -12.77 4.67
N GLU A 222 0.75 -11.48 4.55
CA GLU A 222 2.05 -11.04 4.04
C GLU A 222 3.14 -11.35 5.05
N TYR A 223 2.89 -11.12 6.34
CA TYR A 223 3.84 -11.45 7.41
C TYR A 223 4.03 -12.97 7.59
N SER A 224 3.01 -13.78 7.35
CA SER A 224 3.13 -15.25 7.42
C SER A 224 4.17 -15.84 6.45
N LYS A 225 4.59 -15.09 5.45
CA LYS A 225 5.68 -15.46 4.54
C LYS A 225 7.07 -15.28 5.17
N THR A 226 7.12 -14.61 6.31
CA THR A 226 8.33 -14.36 7.10
C THR A 226 8.34 -15.19 8.37
N ASP A 227 7.18 -15.27 9.06
CA ASP A 227 6.99 -16.03 10.29
C ASP A 227 5.62 -16.72 10.27
N GLU A 228 5.60 -17.97 9.82
CA GLU A 228 4.37 -18.77 9.74
C GLU A 228 3.86 -19.13 11.13
N VAL A 229 4.77 -19.49 12.06
CA VAL A 229 4.41 -19.96 13.40
C VAL A 229 3.75 -18.83 14.18
N ALA A 230 4.31 -17.62 14.16
CA ALA A 230 3.75 -16.48 14.86
C ALA A 230 2.34 -16.14 14.35
N VAL A 231 2.12 -16.14 13.03
CA VAL A 231 0.79 -15.82 12.47
C VAL A 231 -0.25 -16.91 12.77
N ARG A 232 0.12 -18.21 12.66
CA ARG A 232 -0.82 -19.29 13.02
C ARG A 232 -1.21 -19.22 14.48
N ARG A 233 -0.23 -19.00 15.36
CA ARG A 233 -0.47 -18.84 16.80
C ARG A 233 -1.37 -17.64 17.06
N PHE A 234 -1.07 -16.48 16.52
CA PHE A 234 -1.88 -15.28 16.69
C PHE A 234 -3.33 -15.49 16.26
N VAL A 235 -3.56 -16.11 15.09
CA VAL A 235 -4.92 -16.38 14.61
C VAL A 235 -5.66 -17.38 15.50
N ALA A 236 -4.96 -18.38 16.07
CA ALA A 236 -5.55 -19.37 16.97
C ALA A 236 -5.89 -18.75 18.34
N ASP A 237 -4.96 -17.98 18.91
CA ASP A 237 -5.12 -17.34 20.23
C ASP A 237 -6.25 -16.30 20.22
N HIS A 238 -6.52 -15.68 19.04
CA HIS A 238 -7.53 -14.63 18.86
C HIS A 238 -8.68 -15.04 17.94
N ASP A 239 -9.05 -16.35 17.98
CA ASP A 239 -10.10 -16.87 17.10
C ASP A 239 -11.48 -16.22 17.35
N ALA A 240 -11.78 -15.84 18.58
CA ALA A 240 -13.05 -15.22 18.95
C ALA A 240 -13.13 -13.74 18.51
N GLU A 241 -12.01 -13.02 18.51
CA GLU A 241 -11.95 -11.59 18.20
C GLU A 241 -11.88 -11.32 16.70
N LEU A 242 -11.12 -12.15 15.98
CA LEU A 242 -10.90 -11.96 14.54
C LEU A 242 -12.12 -12.39 13.72
N SER A 243 -12.48 -11.54 12.75
CA SER A 243 -13.55 -11.90 11.82
C SER A 243 -13.22 -13.15 11.00
N GLY A 244 -14.21 -13.95 10.62
CA GLY A 244 -14.02 -15.10 9.75
C GLY A 244 -13.37 -14.72 8.40
N LEU A 245 -13.56 -13.49 7.90
CA LEU A 245 -12.92 -12.99 6.71
C LEU A 245 -11.43 -12.75 6.94
N SER A 246 -11.07 -12.09 8.05
CA SER A 246 -9.67 -11.81 8.40
C SER A 246 -8.89 -13.10 8.56
N LYS A 247 -9.43 -14.08 9.28
CA LYS A 247 -8.80 -15.41 9.47
C LYS A 247 -8.55 -16.16 8.17
N ARG A 248 -9.56 -16.25 7.30
CA ARG A 248 -9.41 -16.91 5.99
C ARG A 248 -8.40 -16.22 5.09
N GLU A 249 -8.36 -14.89 5.10
CA GLU A 249 -7.36 -14.15 4.31
C GLU A 249 -5.95 -14.29 4.89
N ALA A 250 -5.80 -14.29 6.22
CA ALA A 250 -4.51 -14.47 6.89
C ALA A 250 -3.87 -15.83 6.54
N LEU A 251 -4.65 -16.91 6.63
CA LEU A 251 -4.16 -18.27 6.45
C LEU A 251 -4.13 -18.73 4.98
N LYS A 252 -4.79 -18.03 4.08
CA LYS A 252 -5.00 -18.42 2.69
C LYS A 252 -3.74 -18.86 1.93
N TRP A 253 -2.61 -18.22 2.17
CA TRP A 253 -1.36 -18.57 1.51
C TRP A 253 -0.73 -19.81 2.14
N LEU A 254 -0.75 -19.91 3.45
CA LEU A 254 -0.26 -21.06 4.20
C LEU A 254 -1.04 -22.33 3.87
N ASP A 255 -2.36 -22.25 3.82
CA ASP A 255 -3.24 -23.39 3.49
C ASP A 255 -2.99 -23.89 2.06
N ARG A 256 -2.74 -22.96 1.12
CA ARG A 256 -2.38 -23.33 -0.24
C ARG A 256 -1.03 -24.04 -0.36
N ARG A 257 -0.02 -23.63 0.45
CA ARG A 257 1.27 -24.31 0.53
C ARG A 257 1.12 -25.71 1.11
N ALA A 258 0.40 -25.83 2.23
CA ALA A 258 0.11 -27.11 2.86
C ALA A 258 -0.60 -28.07 1.91
N ALA A 259 -1.59 -27.60 1.15
CA ALA A 259 -2.31 -28.40 0.15
C ALA A 259 -1.41 -28.88 -1.01
N ARG A 260 -0.27 -28.20 -1.28
CA ARG A 260 0.74 -28.62 -2.26
C ARG A 260 1.86 -29.48 -1.66
N GLY A 261 1.81 -29.77 -0.35
CA GLY A 261 2.84 -30.52 0.34
C GLY A 261 4.17 -29.74 0.50
N GLU A 262 4.14 -28.42 0.39
CA GLU A 262 5.34 -27.59 0.58
C GLU A 262 5.69 -27.50 2.07
N PRO A 263 6.99 -27.50 2.43
CA PRO A 263 7.42 -27.39 3.82
C PRO A 263 7.01 -26.03 4.42
N SER A 264 6.95 -25.98 5.78
CA SER A 264 6.75 -24.71 6.49
C SER A 264 7.86 -23.72 6.16
N VAL A 265 7.51 -22.42 6.16
CA VAL A 265 8.46 -21.31 5.91
C VAL A 265 9.62 -21.35 6.91
N ASP A 266 9.34 -21.65 8.16
CA ASP A 266 10.35 -21.69 9.23
C ASP A 266 11.35 -22.83 9.00
N ASN A 267 10.91 -23.99 8.51
CA ASN A 267 11.79 -25.10 8.13
C ASN A 267 12.68 -24.75 6.92
N GLU A 268 12.20 -23.97 5.96
CA GLU A 268 12.99 -23.50 4.82
C GLU A 268 14.11 -22.55 5.27
N VAL A 269 13.83 -21.66 6.22
CA VAL A 269 14.81 -20.72 6.77
C VAL A 269 15.90 -21.48 7.55
N GLU A 270 15.52 -22.44 8.39
CA GLU A 270 16.47 -23.27 9.13
C GLU A 270 17.35 -24.13 8.19
N ALA A 271 16.75 -24.73 7.16
CA ALA A 271 17.50 -25.53 6.18
C ALA A 271 18.51 -24.67 5.41
N SER A 272 18.11 -23.44 5.01
CA SER A 272 19.01 -22.49 4.35
C SER A 272 20.16 -22.04 5.26
N ALA A 273 19.87 -21.72 6.51
CA ALA A 273 20.87 -21.33 7.51
C ALA A 273 21.86 -22.48 7.81
N SER A 274 21.36 -23.72 7.86
CA SER A 274 22.17 -24.92 8.07
C SER A 274 23.06 -25.25 6.86
N GLY A 275 22.56 -25.00 5.64
CA GLY A 275 23.32 -25.14 4.39
C GLY A 275 24.47 -24.15 4.30
N ILE A 276 24.27 -22.90 4.68
CA ILE A 276 25.31 -21.88 4.71
C ILE A 276 26.39 -22.21 5.74
N ARG A 277 26.03 -22.74 6.91
CA ARG A 277 27.02 -23.17 7.94
C ARG A 277 27.88 -24.36 7.50
N ARG A 278 27.35 -25.24 6.61
CA ARG A 278 28.17 -26.37 6.08
C ARG A 278 29.17 -25.90 5.04
N LEU A 279 28.89 -24.87 4.28
CA LEU A 279 29.80 -24.32 3.26
C LEU A 279 30.92 -23.45 3.86
N SER A 280 30.74 -22.95 5.07
CA SER A 280 31.72 -22.09 5.77
C SER A 280 32.69 -22.82 6.70
N ARG A 281 32.69 -24.19 6.77
CA ARG A 281 33.65 -24.95 7.57
C ARG A 281 34.90 -25.19 6.74
N PRO A 282 36.07 -24.65 7.13
CA PRO A 282 37.31 -24.93 6.41
C PRO A 282 37.64 -26.42 6.50
N PRO A 283 38.31 -27.00 5.49
CA PRO A 283 38.78 -28.39 5.56
C PRO A 283 39.69 -28.54 6.75
N SER A 284 39.42 -29.55 7.58
CA SER A 284 40.31 -29.94 8.67
C SER A 284 41.61 -30.47 8.05
N ASP A 285 42.71 -29.74 8.23
CA ASP A 285 44.03 -30.21 7.88
C ASP A 285 44.29 -31.53 8.63
N GLY A 286 44.26 -32.63 7.88
CA GLY A 286 44.69 -33.91 8.34
C GLY A 286 46.22 -33.89 8.57
N ALA A 287 46.61 -33.83 9.83
CA ALA A 287 47.99 -34.10 10.21
C ALA A 287 48.33 -35.52 9.82
N ALA A 288 49.21 -35.65 8.85
CA ALA A 288 49.95 -36.90 8.63
C ALA A 288 51.26 -36.81 9.38
N ALA A 289 51.46 -37.79 10.28
CA ALA A 289 52.76 -38.11 10.88
C ALA A 289 53.62 -38.83 9.87
#